data_a7c8e8f45d1ed6ae31a8105cd1cdc56f
#
_entry.id   a7c8e8f45d1ed6ae31a8105cd1cdc56f
#
_cell.length_a   1.000
_cell.length_b   1.000
_cell.length_c   1.000
_cell.angle_alpha   90.00
_cell.angle_beta   90.00
_cell.angle_gamma   90.00
#
_symmetry.space_group_name_H-M   'P 1'
#
loop_
_entity.id
_entity.type
_entity.pdbx_description
1 polymer ?
#
loop_
_entity_poly.entity_id
_entity_poly.type
_entity_poly.pdbx_seq_one_letter_code
_entity_poly.pdbx_strand_id
1 'polypeptide(L)' 'MTEFVPITRYSRCKRYSGATIKCPKCNEIGTIYHLSWSALQCQNCEKMIDKFDWLIEKGKYSKQ' A
#
# COMPACT_ATOMS: atom_id res chain seq x y z
N MET A 1 -7.77 5.22 14.75
CA MET A 1 -7.22 3.92 14.38
C MET A 1 -7.02 3.82 12.88
N THR A 2 -6.02 3.09 12.49
CA THR A 2 -5.69 2.95 11.07
C THR A 2 -6.21 1.62 10.56
N GLU A 3 -6.89 1.68 9.43
CA GLU A 3 -7.43 0.50 8.80
C GLU A 3 -6.71 0.27 7.47
N PHE A 4 -6.31 -0.95 7.23
CA PHE A 4 -5.65 -1.32 5.97
C PHE A 4 -6.60 -2.16 5.13
N VAL A 5 -6.65 -1.85 3.84
CA VAL A 5 -7.51 -2.56 2.90
C VAL A 5 -6.67 -2.93 1.69
N PRO A 6 -7.05 -3.95 0.93
CA PRO A 6 -6.29 -4.30 -0.27
C PRO A 6 -6.28 -3.16 -1.28
N ILE A 7 -5.15 -3.00 -1.94
CA ILE A 7 -5.05 -1.99 -3.00
C ILE A 7 -5.94 -2.41 -4.16
N THR A 8 -6.69 -1.46 -4.68
CA THR A 8 -7.53 -1.69 -5.85
C THR A 8 -7.16 -0.70 -6.93
N ARG A 9 -7.80 -0.86 -8.09
CA ARG A 9 -7.57 0.07 -9.20
C ARG A 9 -8.01 1.48 -8.84
N TYR A 10 -8.83 1.62 -7.81
CA TYR A 10 -9.32 2.93 -7.39
C TYR A 10 -8.50 3.53 -6.26
N SER A 11 -7.54 2.81 -5.76
CA SER A 11 -6.67 3.33 -4.69
C SER A 11 -5.85 4.49 -5.20
N ARG A 12 -5.64 5.47 -4.33
CA ARG A 12 -4.88 6.65 -4.69
C ARG A 12 -3.77 6.89 -3.69
N CYS A 13 -2.75 7.56 -4.16
CA CYS A 13 -1.58 7.86 -3.34
C CYS A 13 -1.31 9.35 -3.44
N LYS A 14 -1.17 9.99 -2.30
CA LYS A 14 -0.89 11.43 -2.27
C LYS A 14 0.54 11.67 -2.73
N ARG A 15 0.68 12.65 -3.63
CA ARG A 15 1.97 12.92 -4.23
C ARG A 15 3.00 13.40 -3.23
N TYR A 16 2.58 14.20 -2.27
CA TYR A 16 3.50 14.80 -1.31
C TYR A 16 3.64 13.98 -0.04
N SER A 17 2.54 13.44 0.44
CA SER A 17 2.56 12.68 1.69
C SER A 17 2.84 11.21 1.49
N GLY A 18 2.59 10.73 0.28
CA GLY A 18 2.71 9.32 0.03
C GLY A 18 1.56 8.55 0.62
N ALA A 19 1.66 7.25 0.58
CA ALA A 19 0.66 6.37 1.14
C ALA A 19 1.38 5.30 1.95
N THR A 20 0.78 4.91 3.06
CA THR A 20 1.32 3.87 3.91
C THR A 20 0.76 2.54 3.46
N ILE A 21 1.63 1.58 3.24
CA ILE A 21 1.22 0.24 2.85
C ILE A 21 1.76 -0.76 3.85
N LYS A 22 1.16 -1.93 3.86
CA LYS A 22 1.51 -2.97 4.81
C LYS A 22 1.70 -4.28 4.05
N CYS A 23 2.79 -4.95 4.33
CA CYS A 23 3.08 -6.23 3.71
C CYS A 23 2.10 -7.28 4.24
N PRO A 24 1.42 -8.03 3.35
CA PRO A 24 0.49 -9.05 3.82
C PRO A 24 1.18 -10.29 4.36
N LYS A 25 2.49 -10.39 4.19
CA LYS A 25 3.23 -11.57 4.64
C LYS A 25 3.88 -11.37 5.99
N CYS A 26 4.57 -10.26 6.18
CA CYS A 26 5.30 -10.02 7.42
C CYS A 26 4.76 -8.84 8.21
N ASN A 27 3.74 -8.15 7.68
CA ASN A 27 3.11 -7.01 8.34
C ASN A 27 4.03 -5.81 8.49
N GLU A 28 5.06 -5.74 7.65
CA GLU A 28 5.98 -4.61 7.68
C GLU A 28 5.32 -3.39 7.02
N ILE A 29 5.51 -2.23 7.63
CA ILE A 29 4.93 -0.99 7.14
C ILE A 29 5.92 -0.28 6.23
N GLY A 30 5.42 0.20 5.10
CA GLY A 30 6.24 0.96 4.17
C GLY A 30 5.48 2.15 3.64
N THR A 31 6.19 3.03 2.94
CA THR A 31 5.60 4.22 2.35
C THR A 31 5.89 4.24 0.87
N ILE A 32 4.88 4.58 0.07
CA ILE A 32 5.04 4.72 -1.38
C ILE A 32 4.51 6.08 -1.79
N TYR A 33 4.97 6.52 -2.96
CA TYR A 33 4.58 7.84 -3.47
C TYR A 33 3.86 7.77 -4.80
N HIS A 34 3.69 6.56 -5.33
CA HIS A 34 2.91 6.38 -6.55
C HIS A 34 2.45 4.93 -6.61
N LEU A 35 1.49 4.68 -7.47
CA LEU A 35 0.92 3.35 -7.62
C LEU A 35 1.01 2.87 -9.05
N SER A 36 2.05 3.28 -9.76
CA SER A 36 2.22 2.91 -11.16
C SER A 36 2.97 1.59 -11.34
N TRP A 37 3.45 1.01 -10.26
CA TRP A 37 4.15 -0.26 -10.33
C TRP A 37 3.14 -1.42 -10.34
N SER A 38 3.56 -2.55 -10.91
CA SER A 38 2.71 -3.74 -10.96
C SER A 38 2.88 -4.61 -9.74
N ALA A 39 4.11 -4.66 -9.21
CA ALA A 39 4.43 -5.44 -8.04
C ALA A 39 5.55 -4.74 -7.31
N LEU A 40 5.68 -5.03 -6.03
CA LEU A 40 6.69 -4.38 -5.21
C LEU A 40 7.28 -5.40 -4.25
N GLN A 41 8.59 -5.40 -4.16
CA GLN A 41 9.27 -6.30 -3.25
C GLN A 41 9.25 -5.74 -1.84
N CYS A 42 8.88 -6.59 -0.88
CA CYS A 42 8.92 -6.21 0.53
C CYS A 42 10.37 -6.12 0.98
N GLN A 43 10.73 -5.02 1.63
CA GLN A 43 12.09 -4.82 2.08
C GLN A 43 12.46 -5.72 3.26
N ASN A 44 11.45 -6.19 3.98
CA ASN A 44 11.70 -6.98 5.17
C ASN A 44 11.79 -8.47 4.87
N CYS A 45 10.79 -9.03 4.22
CA CYS A 45 10.79 -10.46 3.90
C CYS A 45 11.30 -10.74 2.50
N GLU A 46 11.57 -9.70 1.72
CA GLU A 46 12.20 -9.79 0.41
C GLU A 46 11.40 -10.63 -0.58
N LYS A 47 10.10 -10.65 -0.42
CA LYS A 47 9.23 -11.37 -1.33
C LYS A 47 8.56 -10.41 -2.28
N MET A 48 8.45 -10.83 -3.54
CA MET A 48 7.77 -10.01 -4.53
C MET A 48 6.27 -10.18 -4.36
N ILE A 49 5.57 -9.08 -4.17
CA ILE A 49 4.15 -9.10 -3.87
C ILE A 49 3.43 -8.25 -4.89
N ASP A 50 2.35 -8.79 -5.44
CA ASP A 50 1.55 -8.07 -6.41
C ASP A 50 0.96 -6.82 -5.78
N LYS A 51 0.76 -5.82 -6.64
CA LYS A 51 0.19 -4.55 -6.20
C LYS A 51 -1.11 -4.75 -5.43
N PHE A 52 -1.99 -5.58 -5.96
CA PHE A 52 -3.31 -5.75 -5.35
C PHE A 52 -3.30 -6.69 -4.15
N ASP A 53 -2.16 -7.28 -3.85
CA ASP A 53 -2.01 -8.07 -2.63
C ASP A 53 -1.55 -7.20 -1.46
N TRP A 54 -0.94 -6.05 -1.76
CA TRP A 54 -0.54 -5.12 -0.72
C TRP A 54 -1.75 -4.50 -0.05
N LEU A 55 -1.60 -4.20 1.23
CA LEU A 55 -2.63 -3.48 1.98
C LEU A 55 -2.24 -2.02 2.05
N ILE A 56 -3.22 -1.16 1.85
CA ILE A 56 -2.97 0.28 1.88
C ILE A 56 -3.82 0.89 2.98
N GLU A 57 -3.28 1.92 3.62
CA GLU A 57 -3.97 2.60 4.69
C GLU A 57 -5.18 3.34 4.15
N LYS A 58 -6.32 3.10 4.78
CA LYS A 58 -7.56 3.75 4.38
C LYS A 58 -7.64 5.10 5.09
N GLY A 59 -7.56 6.17 4.32
CA GLY A 59 -7.58 7.52 4.89
C GLY A 59 -8.97 7.90 5.38
N LYS A 60 -8.99 8.86 6.27
CA LYS A 60 -10.25 9.36 6.80
C LYS A 60 -11.11 9.99 5.73
N TYR A 61 -10.47 10.65 4.79
CA TYR A 61 -11.19 11.42 3.78
C TYR A 61 -11.37 10.68 2.50
N SER A 62 -11.12 9.42 2.53
CA SER A 62 -11.26 8.59 1.35
C SER A 62 -12.73 8.46 1.01
N LYS A 63 -13.07 8.82 -0.20
CA LYS A 63 -14.45 8.76 -0.67
C LYS A 63 -14.60 7.78 -1.79
N GLN A 64 -13.95 6.72 -1.71
CA GLN A 64 -13.92 5.74 -2.78
C GLN A 64 -15.21 4.96 -2.91
#